data_d3cb5fd9424c7faac5c7a01bb6860970
#
_entry.id   d3cb5fd9424c7faac5c7a01bb6860970
#
_cell.length_a   1.000
_cell.length_b   1.000
_cell.length_c   1.000
_cell.angle_alpha   90.00
_cell.angle_beta   90.00
_cell.angle_gamma   90.00
#
_symmetry.space_group_name_H-M   'P 1'
#
loop_
_entity.id
_entity.type
_entity.pdbx_description
1 polymer ?
#
loop_
_entity_poly.entity_id
_entity_poly.type
_entity_poly.pdbx_seq_one_letter_code
_entity_poly.pdbx_strand_id
1 'polypeptide(L)'
;MNDALPIRKRASREVWLNAAYALFVAEGIEAVKIMPLAKKLNLTRTGFYWHFKELSDLHDEIIHIWQKRNTGIMLERCTAPAKSLCEALFNLIDCWIDHDLFDAPLDLAIRNWARSDARLQTLVDQSDKDRLEAVKALFERFGRTGDIAHYRALTVILTQTGYYSIHVSEPRLQRAIAGCNYVEIFAGEPPTQSEIDAFLDRHR
;
A
#
# COMPACT_ATOMS: atom_id res chain seq x y z
N MET A 1 -29.22 4.26 -46.25
CA MET A 1 -28.25 4.82 -45.34
C MET A 1 -28.46 4.14 -44.01
N ASN A 2 -27.59 3.15 -43.72
CA ASN A 2 -27.65 2.38 -42.48
C ASN A 2 -26.64 3.03 -41.53
N ASP A 3 -27.12 3.90 -40.63
CA ASP A 3 -26.34 4.39 -39.54
C ASP A 3 -26.18 3.26 -38.50
N ALA A 4 -25.10 2.48 -38.66
CA ALA A 4 -24.67 1.54 -37.64
C ALA A 4 -24.24 2.37 -36.43
N LEU A 5 -25.03 2.35 -35.37
CA LEU A 5 -24.65 2.89 -34.06
C LEU A 5 -23.27 2.35 -33.66
N PRO A 6 -22.35 3.19 -33.19
CA PRO A 6 -21.01 2.76 -32.81
C PRO A 6 -21.12 1.67 -31.74
N ILE A 7 -20.47 0.52 -32.01
CA ILE A 7 -20.31 -0.56 -31.04
C ILE A 7 -19.72 0.07 -29.77
N ARG A 8 -20.57 0.30 -28.74
CA ARG A 8 -20.12 0.76 -27.44
C ARG A 8 -19.06 -0.22 -26.95
N LYS A 9 -17.80 0.25 -26.91
CA LYS A 9 -16.68 -0.49 -26.35
C LYS A 9 -17.11 -1.00 -24.97
N ARG A 10 -17.30 -2.32 -24.81
CA ARG A 10 -17.55 -2.91 -23.50
C ARG A 10 -16.31 -2.61 -22.66
N ALA A 11 -16.46 -1.78 -21.64
CA ALA A 11 -15.36 -1.54 -20.71
C ALA A 11 -15.03 -2.87 -20.01
N SER A 12 -13.74 -3.14 -19.81
CA SER A 12 -13.30 -4.30 -19.03
C SER A 12 -13.63 -4.12 -17.53
N ARG A 13 -13.57 -5.20 -16.78
CA ARG A 13 -13.67 -5.18 -15.30
C ARG A 13 -12.67 -4.19 -14.67
N GLU A 14 -11.45 -4.14 -15.22
CA GLU A 14 -10.39 -3.22 -14.77
C GLU A 14 -10.75 -1.74 -14.93
N VAL A 15 -11.48 -1.36 -15.97
CA VAL A 15 -11.90 0.04 -16.18
C VAL A 15 -12.82 0.49 -15.04
N TRP A 16 -13.76 -0.37 -14.62
CA TRP A 16 -14.62 -0.09 -13.48
C TRP A 16 -13.83 -0.03 -12.18
N LEU A 17 -12.93 -0.98 -11.98
CA LEU A 17 -12.10 -1.07 -10.78
C LEU A 17 -11.17 0.15 -10.63
N ASN A 18 -10.49 0.54 -11.71
CA ASN A 18 -9.59 1.70 -11.71
C ASN A 18 -10.36 3.02 -11.45
N ALA A 19 -11.57 3.16 -12.03
CA ALA A 19 -12.39 4.33 -11.77
C ALA A 19 -12.91 4.36 -10.31
N ALA A 20 -13.27 3.20 -9.76
CA ALA A 20 -13.69 3.07 -8.36
C ALA A 20 -12.54 3.36 -7.41
N TYR A 21 -11.36 2.80 -7.68
CA TYR A 21 -10.13 3.07 -6.93
C TYR A 21 -9.82 4.57 -6.89
N ALA A 22 -9.77 5.22 -8.05
CA ALA A 22 -9.47 6.64 -8.13
C ALA A 22 -10.50 7.50 -7.35
N LEU A 23 -11.78 7.14 -7.42
CA LEU A 23 -12.86 7.82 -6.70
C LEU A 23 -12.77 7.57 -5.19
N PHE A 24 -12.48 6.32 -4.80
CA PHE A 24 -12.31 5.93 -3.41
C PHE A 24 -11.17 6.69 -2.71
N VAL A 25 -10.01 6.74 -3.35
CA VAL A 25 -8.84 7.45 -2.81
C VAL A 25 -9.08 8.96 -2.71
N ALA A 26 -9.80 9.54 -3.70
CA ALA A 26 -10.03 10.99 -3.74
C ALA A 26 -11.16 11.46 -2.83
N GLU A 27 -12.25 10.69 -2.72
CA GLU A 27 -13.52 11.17 -2.14
C GLU A 27 -14.08 10.21 -1.04
N GLY A 28 -13.45 9.06 -0.83
CA GLY A 28 -13.89 8.05 0.15
C GLY A 28 -14.94 7.09 -0.39
N ILE A 29 -15.29 6.09 0.45
CA ILE A 29 -16.16 4.97 0.04
C ILE A 29 -17.58 5.39 -0.32
N GLU A 30 -18.11 6.42 0.31
CA GLU A 30 -19.46 6.91 0.07
C GLU A 30 -19.67 7.48 -1.35
N ALA A 31 -18.58 7.90 -2.01
CA ALA A 31 -18.60 8.34 -3.40
C ALA A 31 -18.63 7.16 -4.39
N VAL A 32 -18.17 5.99 -3.98
CA VAL A 32 -18.08 4.79 -4.84
C VAL A 32 -19.46 4.15 -4.96
N LYS A 33 -20.23 4.63 -5.93
CA LYS A 33 -21.59 4.14 -6.24
C LYS A 33 -21.73 3.85 -7.73
N ILE A 34 -22.56 2.89 -8.10
CA ILE A 34 -22.70 2.42 -9.48
C ILE A 34 -23.03 3.56 -10.46
N MET A 35 -23.98 4.44 -10.11
CA MET A 35 -24.39 5.53 -11.02
C MET A 35 -23.32 6.61 -11.21
N PRO A 36 -22.64 7.12 -10.17
CA PRO A 36 -21.49 8.01 -10.32
C PRO A 36 -20.38 7.41 -11.18
N LEU A 37 -20.04 6.14 -10.96
CA LEU A 37 -19.03 5.44 -11.76
C LEU A 37 -19.44 5.29 -13.22
N ALA A 38 -20.68 4.84 -13.47
CA ALA A 38 -21.23 4.74 -14.83
C ALA A 38 -21.19 6.07 -15.58
N LYS A 39 -21.58 7.16 -14.89
CA LYS A 39 -21.52 8.52 -15.46
C LYS A 39 -20.09 8.94 -15.78
N LYS A 40 -19.15 8.75 -14.84
CA LYS A 40 -17.74 9.09 -15.01
C LYS A 40 -17.10 8.36 -16.19
N LEU A 41 -17.49 7.09 -16.40
CA LEU A 41 -16.99 6.24 -17.49
C LEU A 41 -17.75 6.37 -18.80
N ASN A 42 -18.83 7.16 -18.85
CA ASN A 42 -19.77 7.22 -19.97
C ASN A 42 -20.32 5.83 -20.35
N LEU A 43 -20.65 5.03 -19.34
CA LEU A 43 -21.18 3.67 -19.45
C LEU A 43 -22.60 3.60 -18.86
N THR A 44 -23.23 2.43 -18.98
CA THR A 44 -24.55 2.18 -18.40
C THR A 44 -24.45 1.39 -17.10
N ARG A 45 -25.44 1.57 -16.20
CA ARG A 45 -25.59 0.72 -15.01
C ARG A 45 -25.61 -0.77 -15.34
N THR A 46 -26.26 -1.15 -16.45
CA THR A 46 -26.29 -2.54 -16.92
C THR A 46 -24.88 -3.05 -17.25
N GLY A 47 -23.99 -2.18 -17.78
CA GLY A 47 -22.59 -2.51 -18.06
C GLY A 47 -21.81 -2.93 -16.82
N PHE A 48 -22.13 -2.37 -15.66
CA PHE A 48 -21.54 -2.75 -14.37
C PHE A 48 -21.84 -4.21 -14.02
N TYR A 49 -23.11 -4.62 -14.14
CA TYR A 49 -23.58 -5.97 -13.78
C TYR A 49 -23.07 -7.11 -14.69
N TRP A 50 -22.38 -6.77 -15.79
CA TRP A 50 -21.63 -7.77 -16.57
C TRP A 50 -20.33 -8.22 -15.88
N HIS A 51 -19.82 -7.42 -14.92
CA HIS A 51 -18.52 -7.63 -14.28
C HIS A 51 -18.63 -7.88 -12.77
N PHE A 52 -19.64 -7.32 -12.12
CA PHE A 52 -19.87 -7.41 -10.67
C PHE A 52 -21.37 -7.72 -10.45
N LYS A 53 -21.66 -8.63 -9.54
CA LYS A 53 -23.06 -8.96 -9.19
C LYS A 53 -23.70 -7.81 -8.42
N GLU A 54 -22.94 -7.21 -7.50
CA GLU A 54 -23.37 -6.10 -6.67
C GLU A 54 -22.20 -5.14 -6.38
N LEU A 55 -22.48 -4.02 -5.76
CA LEU A 55 -21.46 -3.01 -5.44
C LEU A 55 -20.44 -3.53 -4.42
N SER A 56 -20.87 -4.37 -3.49
CA SER A 56 -20.00 -5.01 -2.51
C SER A 56 -18.89 -5.85 -3.13
N ASP A 57 -19.14 -6.52 -4.29
CA ASP A 57 -18.08 -7.27 -4.99
C ASP A 57 -16.94 -6.34 -5.44
N LEU A 58 -17.30 -5.12 -5.89
CA LEU A 58 -16.31 -4.12 -6.26
C LEU A 58 -15.54 -3.59 -5.04
N HIS A 59 -16.23 -3.40 -3.91
CA HIS A 59 -15.60 -3.00 -2.64
C HIS A 59 -14.65 -4.08 -2.13
N ASP A 60 -15.07 -5.35 -2.14
CA ASP A 60 -14.24 -6.48 -1.73
C ASP A 60 -12.97 -6.61 -2.61
N GLU A 61 -13.07 -6.29 -3.90
CA GLU A 61 -11.90 -6.27 -4.78
C GLU A 61 -10.90 -5.17 -4.43
N ILE A 62 -11.39 -3.98 -4.07
CA ILE A 62 -10.51 -2.88 -3.60
C ILE A 62 -9.79 -3.31 -2.31
N ILE A 63 -10.50 -3.94 -1.37
CA ILE A 63 -9.91 -4.47 -0.13
C ILE A 63 -8.86 -5.53 -0.45
N HIS A 64 -9.15 -6.45 -1.37
CA HIS A 64 -8.21 -7.49 -1.78
C HIS A 64 -6.93 -6.92 -2.41
N ILE A 65 -7.05 -5.91 -3.28
CA ILE A 65 -5.91 -5.20 -3.86
C ILE A 65 -5.06 -4.56 -2.77
N TRP A 66 -5.69 -3.89 -1.80
CA TRP A 66 -5.00 -3.30 -0.66
C TRP A 66 -4.23 -4.34 0.15
N GLN A 67 -4.88 -5.45 0.53
CA GLN A 67 -4.22 -6.50 1.30
C GLN A 67 -3.01 -7.08 0.56
N LYS A 68 -3.18 -7.41 -0.73
CA LYS A 68 -2.12 -7.98 -1.54
C LYS A 68 -0.96 -7.01 -1.72
N ARG A 69 -1.25 -5.77 -2.09
CA ARG A 69 -0.25 -4.78 -2.43
C ARG A 69 0.43 -4.22 -1.18
N ASN A 70 -0.35 -3.77 -0.20
CA ASN A 70 0.21 -3.06 0.95
C ASN A 70 0.71 -3.99 2.06
N THR A 71 0.03 -5.12 2.29
CA THR A 71 0.48 -6.08 3.31
C THR A 71 1.34 -7.16 2.68
N GLY A 72 0.87 -7.82 1.61
CA GLY A 72 1.59 -8.94 0.99
C GLY A 72 3.00 -8.56 0.55
N ILE A 73 3.16 -7.50 -0.24
CA ILE A 73 4.49 -7.05 -0.71
C ILE A 73 5.40 -6.66 0.47
N MET A 74 4.86 -5.99 1.50
CA MET A 74 5.64 -5.62 2.67
C MET A 74 6.18 -6.87 3.41
N LEU A 75 5.36 -7.91 3.57
CA LEU A 75 5.79 -9.18 4.16
C LEU A 75 6.90 -9.84 3.34
N GLU A 76 6.76 -9.86 2.01
CA GLU A 76 7.79 -10.36 1.09
C GLU A 76 9.10 -9.59 1.25
N ARG A 77 9.06 -8.27 1.36
CA ARG A 77 10.24 -7.43 1.56
C ARG A 77 10.93 -7.69 2.90
N CYS A 78 10.18 -7.95 3.97
CA CYS A 78 10.75 -8.34 5.26
C CYS A 78 11.54 -9.65 5.21
N THR A 79 11.19 -10.56 4.30
CA THR A 79 11.85 -11.86 4.12
C THR A 79 12.90 -11.85 3.01
N ALA A 80 13.06 -10.77 2.26
CA ALA A 80 14.02 -10.64 1.18
C ALA A 80 15.46 -10.97 1.66
N PRO A 81 16.31 -11.60 0.82
CA PRO A 81 17.69 -11.84 1.14
C PRO A 81 18.42 -10.56 1.52
N ALA A 82 19.18 -10.59 2.61
CA ALA A 82 20.01 -9.50 3.09
C ALA A 82 21.20 -10.03 3.88
N LYS A 83 22.34 -9.36 3.79
CA LYS A 83 23.59 -9.74 4.48
C LYS A 83 23.72 -9.06 5.85
N SER A 84 22.97 -7.98 6.07
CA SER A 84 22.97 -7.19 7.30
C SER A 84 21.56 -6.73 7.67
N LEU A 85 21.38 -6.25 8.90
CA LEU A 85 20.15 -5.62 9.35
C LEU A 85 19.85 -4.34 8.54
N CYS A 86 20.88 -3.54 8.24
CA CYS A 86 20.71 -2.32 7.45
C CYS A 86 20.22 -2.63 6.03
N GLU A 87 20.80 -3.62 5.37
CA GLU A 87 20.35 -4.06 4.03
C GLU A 87 18.90 -4.58 4.07
N ALA A 88 18.53 -5.34 5.11
CA ALA A 88 17.14 -5.80 5.29
C ALA A 88 16.16 -4.66 5.50
N LEU A 89 16.53 -3.64 6.26
CA LEU A 89 15.74 -2.43 6.46
C LEU A 89 15.64 -1.58 5.18
N PHE A 90 16.69 -1.49 4.39
CA PHE A 90 16.62 -0.85 3.07
C PHE A 90 15.63 -1.55 2.15
N ASN A 91 15.61 -2.89 2.12
CA ASN A 91 14.63 -3.65 1.36
C ASN A 91 13.19 -3.36 1.81
N LEU A 92 12.97 -3.14 3.10
CA LEU A 92 11.66 -2.76 3.64
C LEU A 92 11.31 -1.31 3.28
N ILE A 93 12.27 -0.38 3.37
CA ILE A 93 12.07 1.05 3.07
C ILE A 93 11.75 1.26 1.58
N ASP A 94 12.24 0.41 0.67
CA ASP A 94 11.85 0.43 -0.75
C ASP A 94 10.32 0.48 -0.91
N CYS A 95 9.54 -0.24 -0.07
CA CYS A 95 8.07 -0.21 -0.10
C CYS A 95 7.50 1.20 0.03
N TRP A 96 8.16 2.08 0.75
CA TRP A 96 7.64 3.41 1.08
C TRP A 96 8.19 4.52 0.18
N ILE A 97 9.11 4.17 -0.71
CA ILE A 97 9.65 5.06 -1.73
C ILE A 97 9.06 4.73 -3.09
N ASP A 98 8.85 3.44 -3.35
CA ASP A 98 8.28 2.94 -4.59
C ASP A 98 6.77 2.73 -4.44
N HIS A 99 6.01 3.62 -5.06
CA HIS A 99 4.54 3.56 -5.04
C HIS A 99 3.96 2.31 -5.70
N ASP A 100 4.74 1.57 -6.50
CA ASP A 100 4.31 0.29 -7.06
C ASP A 100 4.37 -0.84 -6.03
N LEU A 101 5.17 -0.70 -4.97
CA LEU A 101 5.31 -1.66 -3.88
C LEU A 101 4.32 -1.41 -2.74
N PHE A 102 3.99 -0.15 -2.45
CA PHE A 102 3.05 0.21 -1.39
C PHE A 102 2.25 1.45 -1.76
N ASP A 103 0.95 1.34 -1.67
CA ASP A 103 0.01 2.41 -2.00
C ASP A 103 -0.45 3.14 -0.75
N ALA A 104 0.29 4.16 -0.36
CA ALA A 104 0.00 4.95 0.84
C ALA A 104 -1.37 5.66 0.81
N PRO A 105 -1.77 6.30 -0.31
CA PRO A 105 -3.13 6.85 -0.44
C PRO A 105 -4.23 5.82 -0.24
N LEU A 106 -4.08 4.61 -0.79
CA LEU A 106 -5.04 3.53 -0.61
C LEU A 106 -5.07 3.05 0.85
N ASP A 107 -3.91 2.87 1.49
CA ASP A 107 -3.85 2.45 2.91
C ASP A 107 -4.58 3.45 3.80
N LEU A 108 -4.39 4.74 3.58
CA LEU A 108 -5.07 5.79 4.32
C LEU A 108 -6.60 5.80 4.07
N ALA A 109 -7.02 5.63 2.82
CA ALA A 109 -8.44 5.57 2.46
C ALA A 109 -9.14 4.35 3.10
N ILE A 110 -8.49 3.18 3.09
CA ILE A 110 -8.98 1.95 3.76
C ILE A 110 -9.11 2.17 5.27
N ARG A 111 -8.11 2.75 5.92
CA ARG A 111 -8.15 3.05 7.37
C ARG A 111 -9.27 4.04 7.72
N ASN A 112 -9.52 5.02 6.88
CA ASN A 112 -10.61 5.97 7.07
C ASN A 112 -11.98 5.28 6.93
N TRP A 113 -12.15 4.42 5.95
CA TRP A 113 -13.38 3.63 5.78
C TRP A 113 -13.61 2.66 6.94
N ALA A 114 -12.57 1.97 7.42
CA ALA A 114 -12.65 1.02 8.53
C ALA A 114 -13.23 1.63 9.81
N ARG A 115 -13.09 2.95 10.04
CA ARG A 115 -13.68 3.63 11.21
C ARG A 115 -15.21 3.54 11.28
N SER A 116 -15.87 3.32 10.15
CA SER A 116 -17.32 3.17 10.03
C SER A 116 -17.78 1.76 9.64
N ASP A 117 -16.84 0.84 9.41
CA ASP A 117 -17.09 -0.55 9.00
C ASP A 117 -16.30 -1.51 9.90
N ALA A 118 -17.01 -2.15 10.84
CA ALA A 118 -16.40 -3.07 11.82
C ALA A 118 -15.78 -4.33 11.18
N ARG A 119 -16.34 -4.81 10.05
CA ARG A 119 -15.75 -5.93 9.29
C ARG A 119 -14.42 -5.52 8.70
N LEU A 120 -14.36 -4.36 8.07
CA LEU A 120 -13.11 -3.85 7.50
C LEU A 120 -12.09 -3.51 8.60
N GLN A 121 -12.53 -2.96 9.75
CA GLN A 121 -11.64 -2.72 10.88
C GLN A 121 -10.93 -3.99 11.33
N THR A 122 -11.66 -5.13 11.43
CA THR A 122 -11.04 -6.42 11.76
C THR A 122 -9.96 -6.84 10.76
N LEU A 123 -10.16 -6.58 9.46
CA LEU A 123 -9.16 -6.86 8.43
C LEU A 123 -7.94 -5.93 8.53
N VAL A 124 -8.15 -4.66 8.87
CA VAL A 124 -7.07 -3.69 9.12
C VAL A 124 -6.25 -4.12 10.32
N ASP A 125 -6.89 -4.46 11.44
CA ASP A 125 -6.22 -4.90 12.67
C ASP A 125 -5.37 -6.17 12.42
N GLN A 126 -5.89 -7.13 11.65
CA GLN A 126 -5.14 -8.32 11.28
C GLN A 126 -3.94 -7.98 10.38
N SER A 127 -4.13 -7.12 9.38
CA SER A 127 -3.04 -6.67 8.50
C SER A 127 -1.95 -5.94 9.27
N ASP A 128 -2.30 -5.09 10.23
CA ASP A 128 -1.33 -4.37 11.08
C ASP A 128 -0.56 -5.33 11.99
N LYS A 129 -1.23 -6.35 12.53
CA LYS A 129 -0.58 -7.41 13.29
C LYS A 129 0.41 -8.20 12.44
N ASP A 130 0.00 -8.61 11.22
CA ASP A 130 0.86 -9.37 10.32
C ASP A 130 2.10 -8.57 9.91
N ARG A 131 1.92 -7.27 9.62
CA ARG A 131 3.02 -6.35 9.31
C ARG A 131 3.99 -6.20 10.48
N LEU A 132 3.46 -6.02 11.71
CA LEU A 132 4.28 -5.90 12.91
C LEU A 132 5.10 -7.17 13.18
N GLU A 133 4.47 -8.34 13.08
CA GLU A 133 5.17 -9.62 13.27
C GLU A 133 6.23 -9.86 12.18
N ALA A 134 5.97 -9.49 10.93
CA ALA A 134 6.94 -9.61 9.85
C ALA A 134 8.17 -8.71 10.08
N VAL A 135 7.97 -7.45 10.50
CA VAL A 135 9.09 -6.55 10.81
C VAL A 135 9.83 -7.00 12.07
N LYS A 136 9.12 -7.50 13.08
CA LYS A 136 9.75 -8.10 14.27
C LYS A 136 10.64 -9.28 13.89
N ALA A 137 10.13 -10.21 13.07
CA ALA A 137 10.90 -11.36 12.59
C ALA A 137 12.12 -10.93 11.75
N LEU A 138 12.03 -9.81 11.00
CA LEU A 138 13.18 -9.21 10.33
C LEU A 138 14.27 -8.84 11.34
N PHE A 139 13.94 -8.16 12.43
CA PHE A 139 14.90 -7.81 13.50
C PHE A 139 15.47 -9.05 14.19
N GLU A 140 14.63 -10.06 14.47
CA GLU A 140 15.04 -11.31 15.11
C GLU A 140 16.03 -12.10 14.26
N ARG A 141 15.88 -12.11 12.92
CA ARG A 141 16.82 -12.72 11.97
C ARG A 141 18.25 -12.18 12.11
N PHE A 142 18.41 -10.93 12.57
CA PHE A 142 19.71 -10.28 12.78
C PHE A 142 20.06 -10.12 14.27
N GLY A 143 19.52 -11.00 15.13
CA GLY A 143 19.92 -11.10 16.54
C GLY A 143 19.34 -10.04 17.48
N ARG A 144 18.38 -9.24 17.03
CA ARG A 144 17.59 -8.35 17.91
C ARG A 144 16.36 -9.13 18.36
N THR A 145 16.27 -9.51 19.64
CA THR A 145 15.24 -10.42 20.16
C THR A 145 14.41 -9.80 21.28
N GLY A 146 13.30 -10.43 21.63
CA GLY A 146 12.42 -10.02 22.73
C GLY A 146 11.83 -8.62 22.54
N ASP A 147 11.79 -7.86 23.63
CA ASP A 147 11.21 -6.51 23.65
C ASP A 147 11.94 -5.55 22.69
N ILE A 148 13.25 -5.72 22.51
CA ILE A 148 14.01 -4.87 21.57
C ILE A 148 13.53 -5.06 20.15
N ALA A 149 13.32 -6.29 19.68
CA ALA A 149 12.79 -6.55 18.36
C ALA A 149 11.36 -6.00 18.22
N HIS A 150 10.51 -6.22 19.22
CA HIS A 150 9.12 -5.76 19.20
C HIS A 150 9.03 -4.22 19.10
N TYR A 151 9.70 -3.50 20.00
CA TYR A 151 9.59 -2.04 20.01
C TYR A 151 10.29 -1.37 18.82
N ARG A 152 11.37 -1.94 18.28
CA ARG A 152 11.95 -1.48 17.02
C ARG A 152 10.99 -1.67 15.85
N ALA A 153 10.36 -2.83 15.74
CA ALA A 153 9.35 -3.11 14.72
C ALA A 153 8.16 -2.14 14.84
N LEU A 154 7.65 -1.94 16.04
CA LEU A 154 6.57 -1.01 16.32
C LEU A 154 6.96 0.43 15.95
N THR A 155 8.18 0.86 16.26
CA THR A 155 8.69 2.18 15.89
C THR A 155 8.72 2.36 14.37
N VAL A 156 9.18 1.36 13.63
CA VAL A 156 9.17 1.37 12.15
C VAL A 156 7.75 1.55 11.61
N ILE A 157 6.80 0.72 12.06
CA ILE A 157 5.40 0.76 11.61
C ILE A 157 4.74 2.10 11.94
N LEU A 158 4.88 2.58 13.19
CA LEU A 158 4.27 3.83 13.63
C LEU A 158 4.88 5.05 12.91
N THR A 159 6.20 5.05 12.69
CA THR A 159 6.87 6.13 11.95
C THR A 159 6.31 6.22 10.54
N GLN A 160 6.16 5.11 9.83
CA GLN A 160 5.63 5.13 8.47
C GLN A 160 4.15 5.51 8.40
N THR A 161 3.34 4.97 9.31
CA THR A 161 1.92 5.33 9.39
C THR A 161 1.76 6.82 9.70
N GLY A 162 2.56 7.38 10.63
CA GLY A 162 2.59 8.80 10.93
C GLY A 162 2.99 9.64 9.72
N TYR A 163 4.02 9.21 8.97
CA TYR A 163 4.52 9.90 7.79
C TYR A 163 3.43 10.11 6.73
N TYR A 164 2.61 9.10 6.47
CA TYR A 164 1.47 9.21 5.53
C TYR A 164 0.34 10.05 6.12
N SER A 165 0.05 9.88 7.41
CA SER A 165 -1.06 10.55 8.07
C SER A 165 -0.88 12.07 8.15
N ILE A 166 0.36 12.57 8.24
CA ILE A 166 0.68 14.00 8.23
C ILE A 166 1.03 14.54 6.84
N HIS A 167 0.86 13.71 5.79
CA HIS A 167 1.01 14.09 4.39
C HIS A 167 2.40 14.65 4.05
N VAL A 168 3.48 14.06 4.60
CA VAL A 168 4.85 14.44 4.21
C VAL A 168 5.05 14.11 2.74
N SER A 169 5.38 15.13 1.95
CA SER A 169 5.62 15.01 0.51
C SER A 169 7.05 15.40 0.19
N GLU A 170 7.82 14.50 -0.37
CA GLU A 170 9.22 14.70 -0.75
C GLU A 170 9.47 14.07 -2.12
N PRO A 171 10.40 14.63 -2.92
CA PRO A 171 10.90 13.98 -4.13
C PRO A 171 11.47 12.60 -3.81
N ARG A 172 11.30 11.63 -4.73
CA ARG A 172 11.74 10.23 -4.55
C ARG A 172 13.17 10.10 -4.02
N LEU A 173 14.13 10.78 -4.66
CA LEU A 173 15.53 10.73 -4.23
C LEU A 173 15.75 11.33 -2.84
N GLN A 174 15.06 12.42 -2.50
CA GLN A 174 15.16 13.01 -1.17
C GLN A 174 14.57 12.09 -0.11
N ARG A 175 13.49 11.40 -0.43
CA ARG A 175 12.90 10.36 0.42
C ARG A 175 13.86 9.20 0.64
N ALA A 176 14.61 8.76 -0.41
CA ALA A 176 15.63 7.74 -0.28
C ALA A 176 16.79 8.19 0.62
N ILE A 177 17.27 9.43 0.45
CA ILE A 177 18.33 10.00 1.32
C ILE A 177 17.87 10.04 2.79
N ALA A 178 16.64 10.48 3.06
CA ALA A 178 16.06 10.42 4.40
C ALA A 178 15.98 8.98 4.92
N GLY A 179 15.68 8.01 4.05
CA GLY A 179 15.66 6.58 4.34
C GLY A 179 16.96 6.06 4.92
N CYS A 180 18.12 6.55 4.46
CA CYS A 180 19.42 6.19 5.00
C CYS A 180 19.54 6.55 6.49
N ASN A 181 19.09 7.74 6.90
CA ASN A 181 19.08 8.16 8.29
C ASN A 181 18.08 7.33 9.13
N TYR A 182 16.92 7.01 8.57
CA TYR A 182 15.95 6.15 9.26
C TYR A 182 16.48 4.74 9.47
N VAL A 183 17.24 4.17 8.53
CA VAL A 183 17.87 2.85 8.71
C VAL A 183 18.82 2.87 9.91
N GLU A 184 19.67 3.88 10.04
CA GLU A 184 20.56 4.02 11.21
C GLU A 184 19.77 4.09 12.52
N ILE A 185 18.73 4.92 12.58
CA ILE A 185 17.85 5.04 13.75
C ILE A 185 17.17 3.71 14.09
N PHE A 186 16.61 3.00 13.10
CA PHE A 186 15.91 1.75 13.33
C PHE A 186 16.85 0.60 13.68
N ALA A 187 18.00 0.48 12.99
CA ALA A 187 18.99 -0.55 13.26
C ALA A 187 19.74 -0.32 14.57
N GLY A 188 19.95 0.97 14.96
CA GLY A 188 20.80 1.37 16.07
C GLY A 188 22.30 1.21 15.76
N GLU A 189 22.63 1.13 14.49
CA GLU A 189 23.98 1.09 13.93
C GLU A 189 23.97 1.71 12.52
N PRO A 190 25.04 2.40 12.10
CA PRO A 190 25.08 3.03 10.80
C PRO A 190 25.19 1.99 9.67
N PRO A 191 24.49 2.17 8.54
CA PRO A 191 24.74 1.39 7.33
C PRO A 191 26.14 1.69 6.78
N THR A 192 26.73 0.71 6.10
CA THR A 192 27.98 0.92 5.37
C THR A 192 27.78 1.80 4.14
N GLN A 193 28.84 2.48 3.68
CA GLN A 193 28.77 3.30 2.46
C GLN A 193 28.31 2.49 1.24
N SER A 194 28.74 1.23 1.12
CA SER A 194 28.34 0.33 0.04
C SER A 194 26.84 0.01 0.06
N GLU A 195 26.24 -0.14 1.24
CA GLU A 195 24.79 -0.37 1.39
C GLU A 195 24.00 0.90 1.02
N ILE A 196 24.50 2.07 1.44
CA ILE A 196 23.91 3.38 1.08
C ILE A 196 23.95 3.57 -0.43
N ASP A 197 25.09 3.37 -1.06
CA ASP A 197 25.27 3.55 -2.50
C ASP A 197 24.33 2.60 -3.29
N ALA A 198 24.30 1.34 -2.93
CA ALA A 198 23.45 0.33 -3.55
C ALA A 198 21.94 0.63 -3.38
N PHE A 199 21.55 1.19 -2.24
CA PHE A 199 20.17 1.62 -2.00
C PHE A 199 19.81 2.86 -2.83
N LEU A 200 20.66 3.90 -2.82
CA LEU A 200 20.39 5.13 -3.56
C LEU A 200 20.38 4.91 -5.08
N ASP A 201 21.21 4.00 -5.60
CA ASP A 201 21.21 3.65 -7.02
C ASP A 201 19.89 3.08 -7.52
N ARG A 202 19.12 2.39 -6.65
CA ARG A 202 17.77 1.89 -6.97
C ARG A 202 16.72 2.99 -7.10
N HIS A 203 17.02 4.21 -6.59
CA HIS A 203 16.07 5.32 -6.50
C HIS A 203 16.45 6.54 -7.33
N ARG A 204 17.55 6.46 -8.07
CA ARG A 204 17.97 7.47 -9.08
C ARG A 204 17.23 7.23 -10.39
#